data_3bb13b1de0bf9baf7623063b3e8a2c9a
#
_entry.id   3bb13b1de0bf9baf7623063b3e8a2c9a
#
_cell.length_a   1.000
_cell.length_b   1.000
_cell.length_c   1.000
_cell.angle_alpha   90.00
_cell.angle_beta   90.00
_cell.angle_gamma   90.00
#
_symmetry.space_group_name_H-M   'P 1'
#
loop_
_entity.id
_entity.type
_entity.pdbx_description
1 polymer ?
#
loop_
_entity_poly.entity_id
_entity_poly.type
_entity_poly.pdbx_seq_one_letter_code
_entity_poly.pdbx_strand_id
1 'polypeptide(L)'
;MIIQYFGKQFFKISQGDFTVAINPISKDSKIFDKAKFGSNAVLITTNHPDFNGIDSATFGENTPFIISGPGEYEVGDMYVEGFESRANIDGKEYINTIYLFTLDDIRVAFLGALGSRESVSKSFIESVDEPDLFFVPVGGESTIDAATAQKLANSFNAKMVVPMDYDSTSLKVFLKESGAEGTKPVDKLTIKK
;
A
#
# COMPACT_ATOMS: atom_id res chain seq x y z
N MET A 1 10.03 3.56 12.57
CA MET A 1 8.98 3.87 11.56
C MET A 1 7.60 3.87 12.21
N ILE A 2 6.74 4.82 11.85
CA ILE A 2 5.35 4.90 12.35
C ILE A 2 4.42 4.84 11.15
N ILE A 3 3.42 3.96 11.22
CA ILE A 3 2.45 3.72 10.14
C ILE A 3 1.05 4.03 10.68
N GLN A 4 0.28 4.82 9.93
CA GLN A 4 -1.11 5.16 10.20
C GLN A 4 -1.97 4.84 8.99
N TYR A 5 -3.15 4.28 9.23
CA TYR A 5 -4.12 3.88 8.20
C TYR A 5 -5.33 4.83 8.21
N PHE A 6 -5.73 5.31 7.04
CA PHE A 6 -6.83 6.25 6.84
C PHE A 6 -7.97 5.67 5.99
N GLY A 7 -8.04 4.35 5.90
CA GLY A 7 -9.06 3.65 5.11
C GLY A 7 -8.63 3.29 3.69
N LYS A 8 -9.33 2.35 3.08
CA LYS A 8 -9.07 1.81 1.74
C LYS A 8 -7.61 1.31 1.62
N GLN A 9 -6.74 2.10 0.99
CA GLN A 9 -5.30 1.86 0.86
C GLN A 9 -4.49 3.12 1.21
N PHE A 10 -5.11 4.08 1.90
CA PHE A 10 -4.45 5.32 2.27
C PHE A 10 -3.64 5.15 3.55
N PHE A 11 -2.33 5.25 3.42
CA PHE A 11 -1.40 5.16 4.52
C PHE A 11 -0.50 6.39 4.63
N LYS A 12 -0.15 6.72 5.85
CA LYS A 12 0.96 7.61 6.20
C LYS A 12 2.06 6.79 6.84
N ILE A 13 3.25 6.86 6.28
CA ILE A 13 4.45 6.24 6.84
C ILE A 13 5.43 7.36 7.19
N SER A 14 5.85 7.44 8.45
CA SER A 14 6.78 8.46 8.93
C SER A 14 8.00 7.84 9.57
N GLN A 15 9.18 8.37 9.21
CA GLN A 15 10.46 8.00 9.81
C GLN A 15 11.29 9.27 10.02
N GLY A 16 11.55 9.63 11.28
CA GLY A 16 12.13 10.94 11.60
C GLY A 16 11.27 12.08 11.02
N ASP A 17 11.89 12.96 10.27
CA ASP A 17 11.25 14.08 9.59
C ASP A 17 10.74 13.75 8.19
N PHE A 18 10.96 12.51 7.71
CA PHE A 18 10.51 12.07 6.40
C PHE A 18 9.15 11.39 6.48
N THR A 19 8.21 11.85 5.67
CA THR A 19 6.84 11.32 5.60
C THR A 19 6.49 10.94 4.17
N VAL A 20 5.99 9.71 4.01
CA VAL A 20 5.44 9.18 2.76
C VAL A 20 3.93 9.02 2.91
N ALA A 21 3.18 9.53 1.94
CA ALA A 21 1.76 9.20 1.76
C ALA A 21 1.64 8.15 0.65
N ILE A 22 0.87 7.10 0.89
CA ILE A 22 0.60 6.08 -0.14
C ILE A 22 -0.91 6.04 -0.40
N ASN A 23 -1.28 6.12 -1.68
CA ASN A 23 -2.67 6.10 -2.15
C ASN A 23 -3.59 7.05 -1.38
N PRO A 24 -3.27 8.35 -1.29
CA PRO A 24 -4.17 9.31 -0.66
C PRO A 24 -5.50 9.37 -1.42
N ILE A 25 -6.60 9.48 -0.67
CA ILE A 25 -7.94 9.52 -1.26
C ILE A 25 -8.24 10.92 -1.77
N SER A 26 -8.66 11.02 -3.03
CA SER A 26 -9.04 12.29 -3.67
C SER A 26 -10.36 12.82 -3.11
N LYS A 27 -10.52 14.14 -3.09
CA LYS A 27 -11.79 14.81 -2.82
C LYS A 27 -12.92 14.42 -3.80
N ASP A 28 -12.56 13.91 -4.97
CA ASP A 28 -13.51 13.46 -6.01
C ASP A 28 -13.93 11.99 -5.80
N SER A 29 -13.35 11.31 -4.82
CA SER A 29 -13.75 9.95 -4.44
C SER A 29 -15.04 9.96 -3.62
N LYS A 30 -15.87 8.92 -3.83
CA LYS A 30 -17.10 8.69 -3.04
C LYS A 30 -16.82 8.31 -1.58
N ILE A 31 -15.61 7.81 -1.31
CA ILE A 31 -15.16 7.38 0.02
C ILE A 31 -14.25 8.41 0.69
N PHE A 32 -14.23 9.65 0.19
CA PHE A 32 -13.36 10.71 0.71
C PHE A 32 -13.58 10.90 2.22
N ASP A 33 -12.53 10.66 2.99
CA ASP A 33 -12.43 11.02 4.39
C ASP A 33 -11.42 12.17 4.52
N LYS A 34 -11.81 13.27 5.14
CA LYS A 34 -11.10 14.55 5.22
C LYS A 34 -9.69 14.52 5.82
N ALA A 35 -9.05 13.34 5.85
CA ALA A 35 -7.67 13.18 6.31
C ALA A 35 -6.74 14.04 5.44
N LYS A 36 -5.98 14.93 6.09
CA LYS A 36 -5.02 15.80 5.41
C LYS A 36 -3.76 15.99 6.24
N PHE A 37 -2.61 15.78 5.61
CA PHE A 37 -1.30 16.00 6.22
C PHE A 37 -0.25 16.34 5.17
N GLY A 38 0.88 16.91 5.58
CA GLY A 38 2.03 17.14 4.70
C GLY A 38 2.87 15.88 4.55
N SER A 39 3.42 15.67 3.34
CA SER A 39 4.36 14.57 3.06
C SER A 39 5.54 15.06 2.22
N ASN A 40 6.65 14.30 2.25
CA ASN A 40 7.82 14.51 1.40
C ASN A 40 7.67 13.78 0.06
N ALA A 41 7.02 12.62 0.08
CA ALA A 41 6.72 11.83 -1.10
C ALA A 41 5.28 11.33 -1.09
N VAL A 42 4.69 11.17 -2.28
CA VAL A 42 3.38 10.54 -2.51
C VAL A 42 3.57 9.40 -3.51
N LEU A 43 3.20 8.19 -3.11
CA LEU A 43 3.16 7.02 -3.98
C LEU A 43 1.70 6.75 -4.39
N ILE A 44 1.44 6.74 -5.70
CA ILE A 44 0.13 6.46 -6.29
C ILE A 44 0.23 5.16 -7.07
N THR A 45 -0.49 4.13 -6.64
CA THR A 45 -0.46 2.83 -7.34
C THR A 45 -1.37 2.79 -8.56
N THR A 46 -2.48 3.52 -8.52
CA THR A 46 -3.52 3.46 -9.56
C THR A 46 -4.11 4.85 -9.77
N ASN A 47 -4.24 5.27 -11.02
CA ASN A 47 -4.84 6.55 -11.36
C ASN A 47 -6.38 6.50 -11.27
N HIS A 48 -6.87 6.41 -10.04
CA HIS A 48 -8.30 6.41 -9.70
C HIS A 48 -8.53 7.34 -8.50
N PRO A 49 -9.68 8.03 -8.37
CA PRO A 49 -9.95 8.95 -7.26
C PRO A 49 -9.77 8.35 -5.85
N ASP A 50 -9.94 7.05 -5.69
CA ASP A 50 -9.73 6.38 -4.40
C ASP A 50 -8.24 6.27 -4.00
N PHE A 51 -7.29 6.59 -4.91
CA PHE A 51 -5.86 6.35 -4.72
C PHE A 51 -4.95 7.52 -5.13
N ASN A 52 -5.48 8.57 -5.79
CA ASN A 52 -4.67 9.63 -6.43
C ASN A 52 -4.87 11.05 -5.84
N GLY A 53 -5.36 11.15 -4.62
CA GLY A 53 -5.69 12.42 -3.97
C GLY A 53 -4.49 13.16 -3.39
N ILE A 54 -3.61 13.69 -4.23
CA ILE A 54 -2.39 14.43 -3.83
C ILE A 54 -2.72 15.55 -2.84
N ASP A 55 -3.85 16.25 -3.01
CA ASP A 55 -4.29 17.33 -2.12
C ASP A 55 -4.45 16.88 -0.66
N SER A 56 -4.75 15.60 -0.42
CA SER A 56 -4.88 15.02 0.92
C SER A 56 -3.52 14.79 1.59
N ALA A 57 -2.44 14.74 0.81
CA ALA A 57 -1.07 14.54 1.26
C ALA A 57 -0.20 15.80 1.15
N THR A 58 -0.82 16.96 0.85
CA THR A 58 -0.16 18.25 0.69
C THR A 58 -0.68 19.23 1.76
N PHE A 59 0.22 19.75 2.58
CA PHE A 59 -0.12 20.74 3.61
C PHE A 59 0.98 21.78 3.76
N GLY A 60 0.59 23.05 3.87
CA GLY A 60 1.53 24.17 3.92
C GLY A 60 2.16 24.45 2.54
N GLU A 61 3.41 24.88 2.55
CA GLU A 61 4.18 25.22 1.34
C GLU A 61 4.95 24.01 0.75
N ASN A 62 4.93 22.86 1.42
CA ASN A 62 5.63 21.67 0.97
C ASN A 62 4.90 21.03 -0.22
N THR A 63 5.60 20.90 -1.34
CA THR A 63 5.15 20.12 -2.49
C THR A 63 5.83 18.75 -2.45
N PRO A 64 5.09 17.65 -2.26
CA PRO A 64 5.69 16.33 -2.22
C PRO A 64 6.22 15.92 -3.60
N PHE A 65 7.25 15.05 -3.59
CA PHE A 65 7.65 14.35 -4.80
C PHE A 65 6.61 13.25 -5.12
N ILE A 66 6.08 13.26 -6.35
CA ILE A 66 5.00 12.36 -6.74
C ILE A 66 5.55 11.21 -7.59
N ILE A 67 5.31 9.96 -7.13
CA ILE A 67 5.61 8.74 -7.85
C ILE A 67 4.28 8.08 -8.22
N SER A 68 4.00 7.96 -9.53
CA SER A 68 2.68 7.51 -10.03
C SER A 68 2.78 6.49 -11.16
N GLY A 69 3.79 5.63 -11.16
CA GLY A 69 3.97 4.60 -12.18
C GLY A 69 5.16 3.70 -11.94
N PRO A 70 5.33 2.66 -12.78
CA PRO A 70 6.49 1.79 -12.76
C PRO A 70 7.79 2.58 -13.05
N GLY A 71 8.90 2.13 -12.46
CA GLY A 71 10.22 2.74 -12.62
C GLY A 71 11.04 2.69 -11.34
N GLU A 72 12.21 3.30 -11.37
CA GLU A 72 13.12 3.42 -10.24
C GLU A 72 13.21 4.89 -9.83
N TYR A 73 13.10 5.16 -8.53
CA TYR A 73 13.06 6.51 -7.99
C TYR A 73 13.89 6.59 -6.71
N GLU A 74 14.46 7.76 -6.47
CA GLU A 74 15.16 8.10 -5.23
C GLU A 74 14.63 9.43 -4.71
N VAL A 75 14.19 9.45 -3.46
CA VAL A 75 13.63 10.66 -2.81
C VAL A 75 14.15 10.71 -1.37
N GLY A 76 15.07 11.63 -1.11
CA GLY A 76 15.81 11.64 0.15
C GLY A 76 16.56 10.32 0.32
N ASP A 77 16.38 9.66 1.46
CA ASP A 77 17.01 8.36 1.75
C ASP A 77 16.10 7.17 1.37
N MET A 78 15.01 7.42 0.66
CA MET A 78 14.09 6.37 0.21
C MET A 78 14.37 5.99 -1.25
N TYR A 79 14.69 4.72 -1.47
CA TYR A 79 14.76 4.10 -2.80
C TYR A 79 13.47 3.34 -3.08
N VAL A 80 12.88 3.54 -4.27
CA VAL A 80 11.60 2.96 -4.68
C VAL A 80 11.72 2.32 -6.05
N GLU A 81 11.28 1.08 -6.15
CA GLU A 81 11.06 0.36 -7.41
C GLU A 81 9.57 0.16 -7.63
N GLY A 82 9.07 0.58 -8.79
CA GLY A 82 7.68 0.42 -9.21
C GLY A 82 7.56 -0.65 -10.29
N PHE A 83 6.69 -1.63 -10.08
CA PHE A 83 6.45 -2.75 -11.00
C PHE A 83 5.02 -2.71 -11.52
N GLU A 84 4.84 -2.84 -12.84
CA GLU A 84 3.52 -2.86 -13.44
C GLU A 84 2.74 -4.10 -13.02
N SER A 85 1.46 -3.89 -12.69
CA SER A 85 0.44 -4.91 -12.51
C SER A 85 -0.92 -4.37 -12.95
N ARG A 86 -2.00 -5.11 -12.72
CA ARG A 86 -3.35 -4.73 -13.14
C ARG A 86 -4.31 -4.66 -11.97
N ALA A 87 -5.21 -3.68 -12.04
CA ALA A 87 -6.37 -3.53 -11.18
C ALA A 87 -7.64 -3.56 -12.03
N ASN A 88 -8.74 -4.07 -11.47
CA ASN A 88 -10.06 -3.96 -12.05
C ASN A 88 -10.97 -3.27 -11.04
N ILE A 89 -11.38 -2.03 -11.33
CA ILE A 89 -12.21 -1.23 -10.43
C ILE A 89 -13.49 -0.88 -11.18
N ASP A 90 -14.64 -1.26 -10.62
CA ASP A 90 -15.96 -1.06 -11.21
C ASP A 90 -16.06 -1.60 -12.66
N GLY A 91 -15.43 -2.75 -12.94
CA GLY A 91 -15.42 -3.39 -14.26
C GLY A 91 -14.51 -2.73 -15.30
N LYS A 92 -13.72 -1.74 -14.91
CA LYS A 92 -12.73 -1.09 -15.76
C LYS A 92 -11.31 -1.47 -15.34
N GLU A 93 -10.49 -1.81 -16.34
CA GLU A 93 -9.07 -2.12 -16.13
C GLU A 93 -8.25 -0.83 -15.97
N TYR A 94 -7.34 -0.86 -14.99
CA TYR A 94 -6.35 0.19 -14.72
C TYR A 94 -4.95 -0.43 -14.62
N ILE A 95 -3.94 0.36 -14.94
CA ILE A 95 -2.58 0.06 -14.52
C ILE A 95 -2.52 0.23 -13.01
N ASN A 96 -2.01 -0.79 -12.32
CA ASN A 96 -1.63 -0.73 -10.93
C ASN A 96 -0.10 -0.87 -10.84
N THR A 97 0.51 -0.12 -9.97
CA THR A 97 1.95 -0.23 -9.68
C THR A 97 2.14 -0.86 -8.31
N ILE A 98 2.87 -1.97 -8.26
CA ILE A 98 3.38 -2.53 -7.02
C ILE A 98 4.65 -1.77 -6.67
N TYR A 99 4.74 -1.21 -5.47
CA TYR A 99 5.95 -0.54 -5.00
C TYR A 99 6.73 -1.42 -4.03
N LEU A 100 8.01 -1.55 -4.30
CA LEU A 100 9.01 -2.08 -3.38
C LEU A 100 9.91 -0.92 -2.98
N PHE A 101 10.00 -0.59 -1.70
CA PHE A 101 10.83 0.52 -1.25
C PHE A 101 11.52 0.22 0.07
N THR A 102 12.64 0.90 0.29
CA THR A 102 13.40 0.83 1.53
C THR A 102 13.44 2.21 2.16
N LEU A 103 13.10 2.29 3.44
CA LEU A 103 13.19 3.49 4.26
C LEU A 103 13.76 3.12 5.62
N ASP A 104 14.91 3.69 5.99
CA ASP A 104 15.63 3.40 7.23
C ASP A 104 15.86 1.88 7.43
N ASP A 105 16.40 1.25 6.40
CA ASP A 105 16.66 -0.20 6.29
C ASP A 105 15.42 -1.11 6.47
N ILE A 106 14.22 -0.57 6.51
CA ILE A 106 12.97 -1.34 6.53
C ILE A 106 12.48 -1.49 5.10
N ARG A 107 12.40 -2.74 4.64
CA ARG A 107 11.96 -3.08 3.29
C ARG A 107 10.45 -3.29 3.25
N VAL A 108 9.78 -2.53 2.39
CA VAL A 108 8.32 -2.48 2.29
C VAL A 108 7.89 -2.90 0.88
N ALA A 109 6.99 -3.86 0.79
CA ALA A 109 6.26 -4.18 -0.42
C ALA A 109 4.81 -3.72 -0.29
N PHE A 110 4.34 -2.88 -1.21
CA PHE A 110 2.98 -2.34 -1.25
C PHE A 110 2.30 -2.74 -2.57
N LEU A 111 1.31 -3.62 -2.49
CA LEU A 111 0.74 -4.25 -3.68
C LEU A 111 -0.32 -3.40 -4.41
N GLY A 112 -0.79 -2.31 -3.79
CA GLY A 112 -1.82 -1.48 -4.40
C GLY A 112 -3.14 -2.22 -4.62
N ALA A 113 -3.86 -1.85 -5.65
CA ALA A 113 -5.13 -2.46 -6.02
C ALA A 113 -4.94 -3.72 -6.90
N LEU A 114 -4.05 -4.62 -6.48
CA LEU A 114 -3.74 -5.85 -7.20
C LEU A 114 -5.01 -6.67 -7.46
N GLY A 115 -5.39 -6.82 -8.73
CA GLY A 115 -6.63 -7.48 -9.13
C GLY A 115 -6.53 -9.00 -9.18
N SER A 116 -5.36 -9.55 -9.51
CA SER A 116 -5.14 -10.99 -9.55
C SER A 116 -3.67 -11.35 -9.27
N ARG A 117 -3.43 -12.59 -8.83
CA ARG A 117 -2.07 -13.10 -8.62
C ARG A 117 -1.26 -13.15 -9.91
N GLU A 118 -1.91 -13.47 -11.02
CA GLU A 118 -1.31 -13.61 -12.35
C GLU A 118 -0.80 -12.29 -12.89
N SER A 119 -1.32 -11.15 -12.39
CA SER A 119 -0.85 -9.82 -12.77
C SER A 119 0.41 -9.37 -12.03
N VAL A 120 0.92 -10.16 -11.08
CA VAL A 120 2.21 -9.90 -10.43
C VAL A 120 3.33 -10.15 -11.43
N SER A 121 4.12 -9.13 -11.73
CA SER A 121 5.18 -9.22 -12.73
C SER A 121 6.32 -10.14 -12.28
N LYS A 122 6.97 -10.79 -13.26
CA LYS A 122 8.14 -11.63 -12.99
C LYS A 122 9.29 -10.83 -12.37
N SER A 123 9.50 -9.59 -12.83
CA SER A 123 10.52 -8.70 -12.28
C SER A 123 10.29 -8.39 -10.81
N PHE A 124 9.02 -8.16 -10.38
CA PHE A 124 8.73 -8.01 -8.95
C PHE A 124 9.08 -9.28 -8.16
N ILE A 125 8.70 -10.46 -8.67
CA ILE A 125 8.99 -11.74 -8.00
C ILE A 125 10.51 -11.95 -7.83
N GLU A 126 11.31 -11.51 -8.80
CA GLU A 126 12.78 -11.62 -8.76
C GLU A 126 13.42 -10.57 -7.84
N SER A 127 12.79 -9.40 -7.68
CA SER A 127 13.31 -8.30 -6.84
C SER A 127 12.87 -8.39 -5.38
N VAL A 128 11.66 -8.90 -5.11
CA VAL A 128 11.15 -9.00 -3.74
C VAL A 128 11.88 -10.12 -2.99
N ASP A 129 12.46 -9.79 -1.83
CA ASP A 129 13.19 -10.72 -0.98
C ASP A 129 12.85 -10.42 0.48
N GLU A 130 12.15 -11.33 1.15
CA GLU A 130 11.76 -11.29 2.56
C GLU A 130 11.39 -9.89 3.09
N PRO A 131 10.36 -9.22 2.55
CA PRO A 131 10.02 -7.86 2.96
C PRO A 131 9.68 -7.80 4.45
N ASP A 132 10.16 -6.76 5.14
CA ASP A 132 9.84 -6.52 6.55
C ASP A 132 8.35 -6.22 6.72
N LEU A 133 7.77 -5.48 5.76
CA LEU A 133 6.36 -5.12 5.71
C LEU A 133 5.77 -5.46 4.33
N PHE A 134 4.63 -6.13 4.34
CA PHE A 134 3.92 -6.53 3.13
C PHE A 134 2.48 -6.05 3.19
N PHE A 135 2.17 -4.97 2.48
CA PHE A 135 0.83 -4.41 2.40
C PHE A 135 0.06 -5.07 1.26
N VAL A 136 -1.02 -5.75 1.60
CA VAL A 136 -1.77 -6.58 0.66
C VAL A 136 -3.27 -6.29 0.74
N PRO A 137 -3.97 -6.07 -0.41
CA PRO A 137 -5.42 -5.92 -0.41
C PRO A 137 -6.08 -7.28 -0.15
N VAL A 138 -7.19 -7.28 0.60
CA VAL A 138 -7.89 -8.51 0.98
C VAL A 138 -9.41 -8.43 0.77
N GLY A 139 -9.88 -7.42 0.01
CA GLY A 139 -11.31 -7.15 -0.18
C GLY A 139 -12.05 -8.17 -1.05
N GLY A 140 -11.43 -8.71 -2.08
CA GLY A 140 -11.98 -9.77 -2.93
C GLY A 140 -12.92 -9.32 -4.07
N GLU A 141 -13.44 -8.11 -4.05
CA GLU A 141 -14.32 -7.61 -5.14
C GLU A 141 -13.53 -7.10 -6.35
N SER A 142 -12.74 -6.05 -6.12
CA SER A 142 -11.89 -5.42 -7.15
C SER A 142 -10.41 -5.80 -6.97
N THR A 143 -10.09 -6.55 -5.94
CA THR A 143 -8.74 -6.96 -5.55
C THR A 143 -8.69 -8.46 -5.26
N ILE A 144 -7.50 -8.99 -5.04
CA ILE A 144 -7.33 -10.38 -4.62
C ILE A 144 -8.07 -10.64 -3.30
N ASP A 145 -8.53 -11.88 -3.13
CA ASP A 145 -9.19 -12.32 -1.89
C ASP A 145 -8.18 -12.63 -0.77
N ALA A 146 -8.72 -12.82 0.44
CA ALA A 146 -7.94 -13.07 1.64
C ALA A 146 -7.03 -14.31 1.54
N ALA A 147 -7.51 -15.41 0.94
CA ALA A 147 -6.74 -16.64 0.79
C ALA A 147 -5.59 -16.47 -0.20
N THR A 148 -5.82 -15.75 -1.30
CA THR A 148 -4.78 -15.41 -2.28
C THR A 148 -3.75 -14.46 -1.68
N ALA A 149 -4.19 -13.45 -0.92
CA ALA A 149 -3.31 -12.53 -0.21
C ALA A 149 -2.38 -13.26 0.75
N GLN A 150 -2.90 -14.19 1.56
CA GLN A 150 -2.09 -14.97 2.48
C GLN A 150 -1.08 -15.88 1.77
N LYS A 151 -1.47 -16.51 0.65
CA LYS A 151 -0.55 -17.33 -0.15
C LYS A 151 0.59 -16.50 -0.75
N LEU A 152 0.29 -15.27 -1.21
CA LEU A 152 1.33 -14.35 -1.69
C LEU A 152 2.29 -13.96 -0.57
N ALA A 153 1.79 -13.53 0.58
CA ALA A 153 2.61 -13.17 1.73
C ALA A 153 3.55 -14.30 2.16
N ASN A 154 3.04 -15.53 2.20
CA ASN A 154 3.83 -16.71 2.52
C ASN A 154 4.88 -17.01 1.44
N SER A 155 4.57 -16.81 0.15
CA SER A 155 5.51 -17.09 -0.94
C SER A 155 6.73 -16.16 -0.95
N PHE A 156 6.61 -14.99 -0.34
CA PHE A 156 7.70 -14.01 -0.20
C PHE A 156 8.32 -13.97 1.20
N ASN A 157 7.95 -14.90 2.11
CA ASN A 157 8.45 -14.94 3.49
C ASN A 157 8.31 -13.59 4.22
N ALA A 158 7.21 -12.87 3.97
CA ALA A 158 6.99 -11.56 4.56
C ALA A 158 6.99 -11.64 6.10
N LYS A 159 7.79 -10.79 6.76
CA LYS A 159 7.93 -10.82 8.23
C LYS A 159 6.68 -10.29 8.93
N MET A 160 6.04 -9.28 8.36
CA MET A 160 4.78 -8.72 8.83
C MET A 160 3.85 -8.42 7.66
N VAL A 161 2.61 -8.87 7.74
CA VAL A 161 1.58 -8.65 6.73
C VAL A 161 0.58 -7.62 7.24
N VAL A 162 0.34 -6.59 6.44
CA VAL A 162 -0.61 -5.50 6.73
C VAL A 162 -1.76 -5.60 5.72
N PRO A 163 -2.93 -6.10 6.13
CA PRO A 163 -4.10 -6.14 5.26
C PRO A 163 -4.63 -4.73 5.01
N MET A 164 -5.09 -4.48 3.80
CA MET A 164 -5.72 -3.23 3.39
C MET A 164 -6.90 -3.47 2.45
N ASP A 165 -7.67 -2.43 2.15
CA ASP A 165 -8.81 -2.50 1.23
C ASP A 165 -9.81 -3.61 1.59
N TYR A 166 -10.30 -3.59 2.82
CA TYR A 166 -11.14 -4.63 3.40
C TYR A 166 -12.44 -4.07 3.98
N ASP A 167 -13.43 -4.92 4.06
CA ASP A 167 -14.58 -4.79 4.94
C ASP A 167 -14.43 -5.68 6.19
N SER A 168 -15.41 -5.64 7.08
CA SER A 168 -15.39 -6.43 8.31
C SER A 168 -15.40 -7.95 8.06
N THR A 169 -15.93 -8.40 6.93
CA THR A 169 -16.05 -9.81 6.58
C THR A 169 -14.72 -10.32 6.01
N SER A 170 -14.18 -9.64 5.01
CA SER A 170 -12.91 -10.01 4.38
C SER A 170 -11.73 -9.94 5.36
N LEU A 171 -11.73 -8.95 6.26
CA LEU A 171 -10.72 -8.88 7.32
C LEU A 171 -10.78 -10.08 8.26
N LYS A 172 -11.97 -10.50 8.70
CA LYS A 172 -12.14 -11.69 9.56
C LYS A 172 -11.64 -12.96 8.86
N VAL A 173 -11.96 -13.11 7.57
CA VAL A 173 -11.47 -14.24 6.77
C VAL A 173 -9.96 -14.23 6.71
N PHE A 174 -9.35 -13.07 6.40
CA PHE A 174 -7.90 -12.92 6.35
C PHE A 174 -7.22 -13.26 7.68
N LEU A 175 -7.70 -12.73 8.79
CA LEU A 175 -7.16 -13.01 10.13
C LEU A 175 -7.24 -14.51 10.49
N LYS A 176 -8.31 -15.19 10.06
CA LYS A 176 -8.46 -16.63 10.24
C LYS A 176 -7.46 -17.41 9.39
N GLU A 177 -7.34 -17.11 8.09
CA GLU A 177 -6.40 -17.76 7.17
C GLU A 177 -4.93 -17.55 7.58
N SER A 178 -4.61 -16.39 8.18
CA SER A 178 -3.28 -16.06 8.68
C SER A 178 -2.98 -16.58 10.09
N GLY A 179 -3.95 -17.23 10.76
CA GLY A 179 -3.79 -17.66 12.16
C GLY A 179 -3.69 -16.51 13.16
N ALA A 180 -4.13 -15.31 12.78
CA ALA A 180 -4.06 -14.09 13.59
C ALA A 180 -5.40 -13.69 14.22
N GLU A 181 -6.32 -14.66 14.41
CA GLU A 181 -7.60 -14.44 15.08
C GLU A 181 -7.39 -13.80 16.47
N GLY A 182 -8.18 -12.78 16.77
CA GLY A 182 -8.04 -12.06 18.04
C GLY A 182 -7.02 -10.91 18.05
N THR A 183 -6.33 -10.66 16.94
CA THR A 183 -5.52 -9.46 16.79
C THR A 183 -6.39 -8.22 16.96
N LYS A 184 -5.96 -7.31 17.83
CA LYS A 184 -6.68 -6.07 18.09
C LYS A 184 -6.17 -4.97 17.15
N PRO A 185 -7.06 -4.12 16.61
CA PRO A 185 -6.64 -2.96 15.85
C PRO A 185 -5.82 -2.00 16.72
N VAL A 186 -4.91 -1.28 16.08
CA VAL A 186 -4.09 -0.23 16.69
C VAL A 186 -4.23 1.06 15.87
N ASP A 187 -4.24 2.21 16.55
CA ASP A 187 -4.30 3.51 15.86
C ASP A 187 -3.02 3.83 15.10
N LYS A 188 -1.91 3.31 15.58
CA LYS A 188 -0.57 3.48 14.99
C LYS A 188 0.21 2.20 15.16
N LEU A 189 0.81 1.73 14.07
CA LEU A 189 1.77 0.64 14.11
C LEU A 189 3.18 1.24 14.18
N THR A 190 3.93 0.88 15.22
CA THR A 190 5.32 1.32 15.39
C THR A 190 6.26 0.15 15.12
N ILE A 191 7.14 0.31 14.14
CA ILE A 191 8.16 -0.67 13.78
C ILE A 191 9.52 -0.15 14.24
N LYS A 192 10.23 -0.98 14.96
CA LYS A 192 11.64 -0.78 15.34
C LYS A 192 12.44 -1.93 14.76
N LYS A 193 13.55 -1.62 14.17
CA LYS A 193 14.55 -2.60 13.76
C LYS A 193 15.39 -3.04 14.94
#